data_12109b0cc03f19bd5e1ea75b548be46e
#
_entry.id   12109b0cc03f19bd5e1ea75b548be46e
#
_cell.length_a   1.000
_cell.length_b   1.000
_cell.length_c   1.000
_cell.angle_alpha   90.00
_cell.angle_beta   90.00
_cell.angle_gamma   90.00
#
_symmetry.space_group_name_H-M   'P 1'
#
loop_
_entity.id
_entity.type
_entity.pdbx_description
1 polymer ?
#
loop_
_entity_poly.entity_id
_entity_poly.type
_entity_poly.pdbx_seq_one_letter_code
_entity_poly.pdbx_strand_id
1 'polypeptide(L)'
;MVRRSQFEPKIMVSVFFRSTGLVHIHFLKNGETINAHNYIRNCLEPLTSSINEQRPTSGTKNMKFHHDNAKPHVAECVKSYLNSNGFTIIRHPPYSPDLAPSDFWLFDYIKRQLTDHTNRKSLEKEITEILENIPKEEYQKTFNKWLERMELCIQNQGHYFEHLINK
;
A
#
# COMPACT_ATOMS: atom_id res chain seq x y z
N MET A 1 -10.93 -21.47 13.75
CA MET A 1 -10.13 -20.34 14.27
C MET A 1 -8.74 -20.88 14.60
N VAL A 2 -7.77 -20.73 13.70
CA VAL A 2 -6.38 -21.19 13.95
C VAL A 2 -5.76 -20.24 14.96
N ARG A 3 -5.38 -20.73 16.13
CA ARG A 3 -4.61 -19.96 17.13
C ARG A 3 -3.21 -19.76 16.58
N ARG A 4 -2.89 -18.53 16.12
CA ARG A 4 -1.53 -18.16 15.76
C ARG A 4 -0.61 -18.30 16.98
N SER A 5 0.51 -18.97 16.79
CA SER A 5 1.53 -19.15 17.83
C SER A 5 2.10 -17.78 18.23
N GLN A 6 2.39 -17.63 19.53
CA GLN A 6 3.05 -16.43 20.09
C GLN A 6 4.47 -16.21 19.52
N PHE A 7 5.02 -17.23 18.84
CA PHE A 7 6.36 -17.27 18.26
C PHE A 7 6.40 -17.10 16.74
N GLU A 8 5.27 -16.81 16.10
CA GLU A 8 5.26 -16.52 14.66
C GLU A 8 6.00 -15.21 14.35
N PRO A 9 6.86 -15.18 13.31
CA PRO A 9 7.57 -13.98 12.92
C PRO A 9 6.58 -12.91 12.48
N LYS A 10 6.70 -11.69 13.05
CA LYS A 10 5.93 -10.53 12.65
C LYS A 10 6.81 -9.66 11.77
N ILE A 11 6.30 -9.29 10.60
CA ILE A 11 6.99 -8.41 9.65
C ILE A 11 6.12 -7.19 9.39
N MET A 12 6.76 -6.03 9.38
CA MET A 12 6.16 -4.82 8.85
C MET A 12 6.67 -4.64 7.41
N VAL A 13 5.73 -4.46 6.49
CA VAL A 13 6.01 -4.33 5.05
C VAL A 13 5.29 -3.10 4.49
N SER A 14 6.01 -2.31 3.69
CA SER A 14 5.44 -1.25 2.86
C SER A 14 5.36 -1.74 1.42
N VAL A 15 4.18 -1.71 0.84
CA VAL A 15 3.93 -2.19 -0.53
C VAL A 15 3.40 -1.03 -1.37
N PHE A 16 4.02 -0.81 -2.51
CA PHE A 16 3.62 0.22 -3.47
C PHE A 16 3.19 -0.43 -4.77
N PHE A 17 2.00 -0.11 -5.23
CA PHE A 17 1.40 -0.69 -6.42
C PHE A 17 0.55 0.31 -7.19
N ARG A 18 0.29 -0.01 -8.45
CA ARG A 18 -0.55 0.75 -9.38
C ARG A 18 -1.63 -0.16 -9.95
N SER A 19 -2.56 0.39 -10.69
CA SER A 19 -3.53 -0.40 -11.48
C SER A 19 -2.89 -1.36 -12.49
N THR A 20 -1.60 -1.19 -12.76
CA THR A 20 -0.84 -2.03 -13.69
C THR A 20 0.04 -3.07 -13.00
N GLY A 21 0.08 -3.09 -11.66
CA GLY A 21 0.82 -4.08 -10.89
C GLY A 21 1.69 -3.49 -9.77
N LEU A 22 2.46 -4.37 -9.15
CA LEU A 22 3.43 -4.05 -8.13
C LEU A 22 4.51 -3.09 -8.65
N VAL A 23 4.96 -2.17 -7.79
CA VAL A 23 6.06 -1.23 -8.11
C VAL A 23 7.24 -1.42 -7.18
N HIS A 24 7.01 -1.48 -5.87
CA HIS A 24 8.08 -1.58 -4.87
C HIS A 24 7.59 -2.24 -3.59
N ILE A 25 8.48 -3.01 -2.94
CA ILE A 25 8.27 -3.63 -1.64
C ILE A 25 9.44 -3.24 -0.73
N HIS A 26 9.14 -2.86 0.49
CA HIS A 26 10.15 -2.64 1.52
C HIS A 26 9.76 -3.39 2.81
N PHE A 27 10.63 -4.28 3.29
CA PHE A 27 10.49 -4.95 4.58
C PHE A 27 11.31 -4.22 5.64
N LEU A 28 10.67 -3.76 6.70
CA LEU A 28 11.37 -3.14 7.82
C LEU A 28 12.25 -4.16 8.54
N LYS A 29 13.46 -3.76 8.89
CA LYS A 29 14.37 -4.60 9.68
C LYS A 29 13.87 -4.75 11.13
N ASN A 30 14.32 -5.82 11.81
CA ASN A 30 13.99 -6.00 13.22
C ASN A 30 14.53 -4.83 14.05
N GLY A 31 13.66 -4.27 14.91
CA GLY A 31 13.97 -3.11 15.74
C GLY A 31 13.98 -1.77 15.00
N GLU A 32 13.73 -1.76 13.70
CA GLU A 32 13.54 -0.53 12.93
C GLU A 32 12.12 0.00 13.12
N THR A 33 12.00 1.31 13.25
CA THR A 33 10.70 2.01 13.29
C THR A 33 10.56 2.88 12.05
N ILE A 34 9.35 2.96 11.50
CA ILE A 34 9.05 3.92 10.44
C ILE A 34 8.93 5.31 11.06
N ASN A 35 9.88 6.19 10.74
CA ASN A 35 9.77 7.62 10.89
C ASN A 35 9.81 8.29 9.51
N ALA A 36 9.53 9.58 9.44
CA ALA A 36 9.44 10.29 8.17
C ALA A 36 10.73 10.21 7.32
N HIS A 37 11.92 10.30 7.94
CA HIS A 37 13.20 10.22 7.24
C HIS A 37 13.48 8.81 6.71
N ASN A 38 13.22 7.78 7.54
CA ASN A 38 13.37 6.38 7.10
C ASN A 38 12.36 6.04 6.01
N TYR A 39 11.15 6.56 6.08
CA TYR A 39 10.13 6.37 5.03
C TYR A 39 10.58 6.99 3.70
N ILE A 40 11.14 8.20 3.71
CA ILE A 40 11.71 8.81 2.49
C ILE A 40 12.82 7.92 1.95
N ARG A 41 13.86 7.66 2.76
CA ARG A 41 15.09 6.99 2.31
C ARG A 41 14.86 5.53 1.90
N ASN A 42 14.07 4.79 2.67
CA ASN A 42 13.95 3.34 2.49
C ASN A 42 12.76 2.93 1.60
N CYS A 43 11.78 3.82 1.44
CA CYS A 43 10.57 3.53 0.67
C CYS A 43 10.41 4.46 -0.53
N LEU A 44 10.38 5.78 -0.32
CA LEU A 44 10.03 6.73 -1.39
C LEU A 44 11.15 6.94 -2.41
N GLU A 45 12.41 7.00 -2.00
CA GLU A 45 13.55 7.12 -2.93
C GLU A 45 13.66 5.90 -3.85
N PRO A 46 13.65 4.64 -3.34
CA PRO A 46 13.64 3.46 -4.19
C PRO A 46 12.38 3.38 -5.08
N LEU A 47 11.21 3.75 -4.55
CA LEU A 47 9.98 3.82 -5.33
C LEU A 47 10.10 4.79 -6.51
N THR A 48 10.60 6.00 -6.24
CA THR A 48 10.81 7.05 -7.26
C THR A 48 11.77 6.57 -8.34
N SER A 49 12.88 5.91 -7.96
CA SER A 49 13.84 5.31 -8.89
C SER A 49 13.19 4.26 -9.78
N SER A 50 12.46 3.31 -9.17
CA SER A 50 11.75 2.26 -9.92
C SER A 50 10.72 2.83 -10.90
N ILE A 51 10.01 3.89 -10.51
CA ILE A 51 9.04 4.56 -11.40
C ILE A 51 9.76 5.25 -12.56
N ASN A 52 10.86 5.95 -12.30
CA ASN A 52 11.63 6.65 -13.34
C ASN A 52 12.22 5.66 -14.35
N GLU A 53 12.71 4.51 -13.91
CA GLU A 53 13.18 3.43 -14.78
C GLU A 53 12.06 2.89 -15.68
N GLN A 54 10.87 2.65 -15.10
CA GLN A 54 9.70 2.14 -15.84
C GLN A 54 9.06 3.20 -16.76
N ARG A 55 9.29 4.48 -16.50
CA ARG A 55 8.70 5.61 -17.25
C ARG A 55 9.77 6.66 -17.60
N PRO A 56 10.75 6.33 -18.43
CA PRO A 56 11.93 7.17 -18.68
C PRO A 56 11.60 8.57 -19.26
N THR A 57 10.47 8.73 -19.93
CA THR A 57 10.04 10.01 -20.51
C THR A 57 9.32 10.91 -19.52
N SER A 58 8.49 10.36 -18.64
CA SER A 58 7.60 11.13 -17.76
C SER A 58 7.87 10.93 -16.26
N GLY A 59 8.61 9.89 -15.89
CA GLY A 59 8.93 9.56 -14.51
C GLY A 59 7.68 9.56 -13.62
N THR A 60 7.78 10.25 -12.51
CA THR A 60 6.71 10.44 -11.52
C THR A 60 5.75 11.58 -11.88
N LYS A 61 6.04 12.37 -12.91
CA LYS A 61 5.23 13.53 -13.29
C LYS A 61 3.77 13.15 -13.52
N ASN A 62 2.86 13.92 -12.92
CA ASN A 62 1.41 13.73 -12.95
C ASN A 62 0.92 12.39 -12.32
N MET A 63 1.75 11.68 -11.56
CA MET A 63 1.29 10.54 -10.81
C MET A 63 0.58 10.97 -9.54
N LYS A 64 -0.59 10.40 -9.31
CA LYS A 64 -1.32 10.54 -8.06
C LYS A 64 -0.76 9.55 -7.05
N PHE A 65 -0.44 10.04 -5.85
CA PHE A 65 0.09 9.24 -4.74
C PHE A 65 -0.91 9.19 -3.61
N HIS A 66 -1.29 7.99 -3.19
CA HIS A 66 -2.20 7.77 -2.09
C HIS A 66 -1.52 6.97 -0.99
N HIS A 67 -1.63 7.45 0.23
CA HIS A 67 -1.24 6.76 1.47
C HIS A 67 -2.18 7.17 2.60
N ASP A 68 -2.15 6.43 3.71
CA ASP A 68 -2.94 6.73 4.90
C ASP A 68 -2.39 7.95 5.68
N ASN A 69 -3.07 8.28 6.77
CA ASN A 69 -2.69 9.40 7.64
C ASN A 69 -1.72 9.00 8.77
N ALA A 70 -0.95 7.93 8.63
CA ALA A 70 0.08 7.60 9.62
C ALA A 70 1.05 8.78 9.82
N LYS A 71 1.50 9.00 11.06
CA LYS A 71 2.35 10.15 11.40
C LYS A 71 3.56 10.35 10.46
N PRO A 72 4.32 9.30 10.08
CA PRO A 72 5.39 9.46 9.11
C PRO A 72 4.90 9.94 7.74
N HIS A 73 3.74 9.49 7.27
CA HIS A 73 3.22 9.80 5.95
C HIS A 73 2.80 11.27 5.82
N VAL A 74 2.21 11.83 6.87
CA VAL A 74 1.71 13.23 6.86
C VAL A 74 2.76 14.26 7.27
N ALA A 75 3.99 13.84 7.58
CA ALA A 75 5.09 14.72 7.93
C ALA A 75 5.42 15.69 6.79
N GLU A 76 5.77 16.93 7.11
CA GLU A 76 6.01 17.98 6.11
C GLU A 76 7.18 17.64 5.16
N CYS A 77 8.24 17.01 5.66
CA CYS A 77 9.36 16.56 4.83
C CYS A 77 8.94 15.50 3.80
N VAL A 78 7.99 14.62 4.13
CA VAL A 78 7.45 13.61 3.21
C VAL A 78 6.60 14.27 2.14
N LYS A 79 5.72 15.19 2.50
CA LYS A 79 4.92 15.97 1.53
C LYS A 79 5.80 16.78 0.59
N SER A 80 6.81 17.45 1.14
CA SER A 80 7.80 18.20 0.36
C SER A 80 8.55 17.30 -0.61
N TYR A 81 9.00 16.12 -0.16
CA TYR A 81 9.65 15.14 -1.02
C TYR A 81 8.75 14.70 -2.19
N LEU A 82 7.52 14.31 -1.90
CA LEU A 82 6.56 13.86 -2.91
C LEU A 82 6.26 14.95 -3.94
N ASN A 83 6.00 16.19 -3.48
CA ASN A 83 5.72 17.32 -4.35
C ASN A 83 6.94 17.69 -5.22
N SER A 84 8.14 17.73 -4.65
CA SER A 84 9.39 18.01 -5.38
C SER A 84 9.71 16.96 -6.43
N ASN A 85 9.26 15.73 -6.23
CA ASN A 85 9.39 14.64 -7.20
C ASN A 85 8.20 14.54 -8.16
N GLY A 86 7.30 15.53 -8.20
CA GLY A 86 6.21 15.61 -9.19
C GLY A 86 4.99 14.74 -8.91
N PHE A 87 4.88 14.17 -7.72
CA PHE A 87 3.66 13.47 -7.30
C PHE A 87 2.57 14.45 -6.89
N THR A 88 1.32 14.08 -7.17
CA THR A 88 0.14 14.74 -6.63
C THR A 88 -0.45 13.89 -5.51
N ILE A 89 -0.43 14.39 -4.28
CA ILE A 89 -0.92 13.64 -3.11
C ILE A 89 -2.46 13.61 -3.12
N ILE A 90 -3.05 12.42 -3.09
CA ILE A 90 -4.48 12.23 -2.84
C ILE A 90 -4.70 12.22 -1.33
N ARG A 91 -5.58 13.10 -0.84
CA ARG A 91 -5.94 13.13 0.58
C ARG A 91 -6.74 11.89 0.95
N HIS A 92 -6.36 11.28 2.07
CA HIS A 92 -7.09 10.15 2.66
C HIS A 92 -7.95 10.65 3.83
N PRO A 93 -9.26 10.33 3.87
CA PRO A 93 -10.09 10.68 5.02
C PRO A 93 -9.62 9.97 6.29
N PRO A 94 -9.73 10.59 7.48
CA PRO A 94 -9.40 9.93 8.74
C PRO A 94 -10.26 8.67 8.96
N TYR A 95 -9.69 7.65 9.57
CA TYR A 95 -10.39 6.41 9.98
C TYR A 95 -11.17 5.71 8.85
N SER A 96 -10.66 5.74 7.62
CA SER A 96 -11.35 5.21 6.43
C SER A 96 -10.56 4.08 5.75
N PRO A 97 -10.31 2.93 6.41
CA PRO A 97 -9.62 1.80 5.79
C PRO A 97 -10.38 1.22 4.60
N ASP A 98 -11.71 1.41 4.59
CA ASP A 98 -12.62 1.09 3.50
C ASP A 98 -12.34 1.86 2.19
N LEU A 99 -11.60 2.97 2.26
CA LEU A 99 -11.12 3.77 1.13
C LEU A 99 -9.62 3.60 0.84
N ALA A 100 -8.94 2.65 1.49
CA ALA A 100 -7.55 2.33 1.25
C ALA A 100 -7.41 0.95 0.57
N PRO A 101 -6.99 0.86 -0.69
CA PRO A 101 -6.83 -0.43 -1.40
C PRO A 101 -5.91 -1.41 -0.69
N SER A 102 -4.93 -0.94 0.06
CA SER A 102 -4.07 -1.78 0.91
C SER A 102 -4.86 -2.50 1.98
N ASP A 103 -5.81 -1.80 2.63
CA ASP A 103 -6.56 -2.31 3.77
C ASP A 103 -7.75 -3.17 3.34
N PHE A 104 -8.58 -2.69 2.39
CA PHE A 104 -9.78 -3.41 2.00
C PHE A 104 -9.50 -4.60 1.05
N TRP A 105 -8.28 -4.69 0.47
CA TRP A 105 -7.95 -5.74 -0.49
C TRP A 105 -6.59 -6.39 -0.26
N LEU A 106 -5.46 -5.63 -0.34
CA LEU A 106 -4.12 -6.21 -0.49
C LEU A 106 -3.71 -7.05 0.71
N PHE A 107 -3.84 -6.52 1.93
CA PHE A 107 -3.40 -7.24 3.12
C PHE A 107 -4.22 -8.51 3.37
N ASP A 108 -5.50 -8.49 3.03
CA ASP A 108 -6.36 -9.66 3.13
C ASP A 108 -6.03 -10.69 2.03
N TYR A 109 -5.73 -10.22 0.82
CA TYR A 109 -5.27 -11.06 -0.28
C TYR A 109 -3.99 -11.82 0.09
N ILE A 110 -2.99 -11.13 0.66
CA ILE A 110 -1.75 -11.76 1.13
C ILE A 110 -2.04 -12.77 2.24
N LYS A 111 -2.78 -12.37 3.28
CA LYS A 111 -3.08 -13.22 4.45
C LYS A 111 -3.76 -14.54 4.12
N ARG A 112 -4.60 -14.56 3.08
CA ARG A 112 -5.30 -15.79 2.64
C ARG A 112 -4.39 -16.81 1.97
N GLN A 113 -3.24 -16.39 1.45
CA GLN A 113 -2.31 -17.24 0.73
C GLN A 113 -1.09 -17.63 1.57
N LEU A 114 -0.83 -16.87 2.67
CA LEU A 114 0.29 -17.16 3.55
C LEU A 114 0.15 -18.50 4.25
N THR A 115 1.25 -19.26 4.24
CA THR A 115 1.43 -20.47 5.04
C THR A 115 2.10 -20.14 6.38
N ASP A 116 2.28 -21.16 7.23
CA ASP A 116 2.95 -21.01 8.52
C ASP A 116 4.47 -20.91 8.32
N HIS A 117 5.10 -19.93 8.96
CA HIS A 117 6.54 -19.70 8.87
C HIS A 117 7.21 -19.74 10.25
N THR A 118 8.37 -20.37 10.31
CA THR A 118 9.20 -20.45 11.52
C THR A 118 10.26 -19.35 11.58
N ASN A 119 10.57 -18.71 10.44
CA ASN A 119 11.57 -17.66 10.38
C ASN A 119 11.16 -16.53 9.44
N ARG A 120 11.75 -15.37 9.67
CA ARG A 120 11.48 -14.13 8.95
C ARG A 120 11.80 -14.22 7.45
N LYS A 121 12.92 -14.85 7.08
CA LYS A 121 13.37 -14.90 5.67
C LYS A 121 12.39 -15.68 4.79
N SER A 122 11.86 -16.81 5.29
CA SER A 122 10.88 -17.59 4.56
C SER A 122 9.56 -16.82 4.39
N LEU A 123 9.15 -16.06 5.42
CA LEU A 123 7.95 -15.24 5.36
C LEU A 123 8.12 -14.05 4.37
N GLU A 124 9.27 -13.35 4.39
CA GLU A 124 9.57 -12.29 3.42
C GLU A 124 9.56 -12.81 1.98
N LYS A 125 10.14 -14.00 1.77
CA LYS A 125 10.18 -14.64 0.45
C LYS A 125 8.77 -14.97 -0.05
N GLU A 126 7.92 -15.61 0.78
CA GLU A 126 6.56 -15.96 0.39
C GLU A 126 5.71 -14.70 0.13
N ILE A 127 5.81 -13.66 0.97
CA ILE A 127 5.11 -12.39 0.72
C ILE A 127 5.54 -11.79 -0.64
N THR A 128 6.83 -11.82 -0.95
CA THR A 128 7.34 -11.31 -2.23
C THR A 128 6.77 -12.13 -3.39
N GLU A 129 6.82 -13.46 -3.32
CA GLU A 129 6.28 -14.37 -4.34
C GLU A 129 4.77 -14.16 -4.55
N ILE A 130 4.00 -14.00 -3.47
CA ILE A 130 2.56 -13.71 -3.55
C ILE A 130 2.34 -12.39 -4.30
N LEU A 131 3.05 -11.31 -3.91
CA LEU A 131 2.89 -9.99 -4.50
C LEU A 131 3.28 -9.92 -5.98
N GLU A 132 4.37 -10.60 -6.37
CA GLU A 132 4.85 -10.67 -7.75
C GLU A 132 3.92 -11.48 -8.65
N ASN A 133 3.20 -12.46 -8.09
CA ASN A 133 2.27 -13.31 -8.83
C ASN A 133 0.83 -12.80 -8.85
N ILE A 134 0.52 -11.64 -8.26
CA ILE A 134 -0.82 -11.05 -8.39
C ILE A 134 -1.08 -10.67 -9.86
N PRO A 135 -2.12 -11.22 -10.49
CA PRO A 135 -2.47 -10.88 -11.87
C PRO A 135 -2.78 -9.38 -12.03
N LYS A 136 -2.38 -8.80 -13.16
CA LYS A 136 -2.65 -7.39 -13.47
C LYS A 136 -4.14 -7.05 -13.40
N GLU A 137 -4.99 -7.98 -13.78
CA GLU A 137 -6.45 -7.87 -13.77
C GLU A 137 -6.98 -7.66 -12.34
N GLU A 138 -6.37 -8.27 -11.33
CA GLU A 138 -6.75 -8.07 -9.92
C GLU A 138 -6.42 -6.65 -9.44
N TYR A 139 -5.29 -6.09 -9.86
CA TYR A 139 -4.98 -4.68 -9.59
C TYR A 139 -6.00 -3.75 -10.26
N GLN A 140 -6.29 -3.96 -11.54
CA GLN A 140 -7.27 -3.14 -12.29
C GLN A 140 -8.66 -3.21 -11.66
N LYS A 141 -9.14 -4.40 -11.33
CA LYS A 141 -10.40 -4.63 -10.63
C LYS A 141 -10.46 -3.92 -9.29
N THR A 142 -9.36 -3.95 -8.53
CA THR A 142 -9.27 -3.27 -7.23
C THR A 142 -9.32 -1.75 -7.38
N PHE A 143 -8.65 -1.18 -8.37
CA PHE A 143 -8.73 0.26 -8.63
C PHE A 143 -10.12 0.69 -9.09
N ASN A 144 -10.82 -0.10 -9.89
CA ASN A 144 -12.22 0.17 -10.23
C ASN A 144 -13.12 0.13 -8.99
N LYS A 145 -12.97 -0.88 -8.14
CA LYS A 145 -13.67 -0.95 -6.86
C LYS A 145 -13.36 0.24 -5.94
N TRP A 146 -12.13 0.74 -5.98
CA TRP A 146 -11.77 1.92 -5.19
C TRP A 146 -12.54 3.16 -5.67
N LEU A 147 -12.68 3.36 -6.97
CA LEU A 147 -13.51 4.44 -7.54
C LEU A 147 -14.97 4.30 -7.11
N GLU A 148 -15.56 3.10 -7.25
CA GLU A 148 -16.92 2.80 -6.79
C GLU A 148 -17.11 3.10 -5.29
N ARG A 149 -16.16 2.73 -4.44
CA ARG A 149 -16.16 3.00 -3.00
C ARG A 149 -16.12 4.51 -2.71
N MET A 150 -15.30 5.27 -3.43
CA MET A 150 -15.26 6.72 -3.30
C MET A 150 -16.58 7.37 -3.70
N GLU A 151 -17.22 6.92 -4.78
CA GLU A 151 -18.53 7.40 -5.21
C GLU A 151 -19.61 7.10 -4.17
N LEU A 152 -19.66 5.87 -3.64
CA LEU A 152 -20.58 5.48 -2.57
C LEU A 152 -20.38 6.33 -1.31
N CYS A 153 -19.14 6.61 -0.93
CA CYS A 153 -18.82 7.48 0.20
C CYS A 153 -19.39 8.89 -0.01
N ILE A 154 -19.23 9.47 -1.20
CA ILE A 154 -19.77 10.79 -1.55
C ILE A 154 -21.29 10.78 -1.52
N GLN A 155 -21.93 9.78 -2.13
CA GLN A 155 -23.40 9.64 -2.16
C GLN A 155 -23.99 9.49 -0.75
N ASN A 156 -23.25 8.85 0.17
CA ASN A 156 -23.63 8.70 1.58
C ASN A 156 -23.10 9.83 2.48
N GLN A 157 -22.66 10.95 1.92
CA GLN A 157 -22.22 12.13 2.68
C GLN A 157 -21.10 11.83 3.69
N GLY A 158 -20.22 10.86 3.39
CA GLY A 158 -19.13 10.42 4.24
C GLY A 158 -19.52 9.43 5.35
N HIS A 159 -20.77 8.98 5.41
CA HIS A 159 -21.19 7.93 6.33
C HIS A 159 -20.78 6.54 5.84
N TYR A 160 -20.74 5.57 6.75
CA TYR A 160 -20.40 4.18 6.46
C TYR A 160 -21.27 3.59 5.34
N PHE A 161 -20.63 3.02 4.32
CA PHE A 161 -21.29 2.58 3.08
C PHE A 161 -21.05 1.10 2.71
N GLU A 162 -20.18 0.37 3.43
CA GLU A 162 -19.82 -1.01 3.03
C GLU A 162 -21.00 -1.98 2.96
N HIS A 163 -22.05 -1.72 3.73
CA HIS A 163 -23.31 -2.49 3.64
C HIS A 163 -24.03 -2.36 2.29
N LEU A 164 -23.64 -1.40 1.46
CA LEU A 164 -24.20 -1.16 0.12
C LEU A 164 -23.43 -1.88 -0.99
N ILE A 165 -22.18 -2.30 -0.72
CA ILE A 165 -21.30 -2.94 -1.73
C ILE A 165 -21.76 -4.36 -2.06
N ASN A 166 -22.45 -5.04 -1.15
CA ASN A 166 -22.87 -6.45 -1.27
C ASN A 166 -24.31 -6.62 -1.76
N LYS A 167 -24.86 -5.61 -2.40
CA LYS A 167 -26.12 -5.66 -3.12
C LYS A 167 -25.85 -5.57 -4.61
#